data_7629c24081d2170b749d03dff1bdcdec
#
_entry.id   7629c24081d2170b749d03dff1bdcdec
#
_cell.length_a   1.000
_cell.length_b   1.000
_cell.length_c   1.000
_cell.angle_alpha   90.00
_cell.angle_beta   90.00
_cell.angle_gamma   90.00
#
_symmetry.space_group_name_H-M   'P 1'
#
loop_
_entity.id
_entity.type
_entity.pdbx_description
1 polymer ?
#
loop_
_entity_poly.entity_id
_entity_poly.type
_entity_poly.pdbx_seq_one_letter_code
_entity_poly.pdbx_strand_id
1 'polypeptide(L)'
;MTDYRRLRLIYADHLGLARGKYQPAATAAHGEARFCMTAYGLTYDRELLPVEGSGLLTGLPDMVGHFNAQDVRPGWEADTGVAIVDLRYQDQPVAVNGRNALQRALGAYADKG
;
A
#
# COMPACT_ATOMS: atom_id res chain seq x y z
N MET A 1 -3.09 18.73 11.95
CA MET A 1 -3.81 17.56 11.40
C MET A 1 -5.25 17.60 11.86
N THR A 2 -6.19 17.38 10.97
CA THR A 2 -7.60 17.26 11.34
C THR A 2 -7.79 16.05 12.25
N ASP A 3 -8.70 16.17 13.22
CA ASP A 3 -8.95 15.09 14.17
C ASP A 3 -9.79 13.98 13.52
N TYR A 4 -9.10 13.01 12.95
CA TYR A 4 -9.74 11.80 12.47
C TYR A 4 -9.80 10.76 13.58
N ARG A 5 -10.87 10.00 13.60
CA ARG A 5 -11.01 8.86 14.49
C ARG A 5 -10.23 7.66 13.98
N ARG A 6 -10.22 7.49 12.67
CA ARG A 6 -9.53 6.38 11.99
C ARG A 6 -8.95 6.81 10.66
N LEU A 7 -8.00 6.03 10.19
CA LEU A 7 -7.41 6.19 8.86
C LEU A 7 -7.78 5.00 7.99
N ARG A 8 -8.08 5.28 6.74
CA ARG A 8 -8.18 4.27 5.70
C ARG A 8 -6.88 4.32 4.89
N LEU A 9 -6.08 3.28 5.00
CA LEU A 9 -4.80 3.17 4.32
C LEU A 9 -4.99 2.30 3.10
N ILE A 10 -4.70 2.83 1.92
CA ILE A 10 -5.04 2.19 0.65
C ILE A 10 -3.85 2.08 -0.29
N TYR A 11 -3.90 1.09 -1.15
CA TYR A 11 -3.03 0.94 -2.31
C TYR A 11 -3.80 0.29 -3.45
N ALA A 12 -3.37 0.52 -4.69
CA ALA A 12 -3.93 -0.17 -5.85
C ALA A 12 -3.13 -1.45 -6.11
N ASP A 13 -3.83 -2.57 -6.30
CA ASP A 13 -3.19 -3.83 -6.65
C ASP A 13 -2.92 -3.92 -8.17
N HIS A 14 -2.41 -5.07 -8.62
CA HIS A 14 -2.08 -5.30 -10.04
C HIS A 14 -3.30 -5.32 -10.96
N LEU A 15 -4.50 -5.49 -10.40
CA LEU A 15 -5.77 -5.48 -11.15
C LEU A 15 -6.42 -4.08 -11.15
N GLY A 16 -5.79 -3.09 -10.53
CA GLY A 16 -6.34 -1.77 -10.39
C GLY A 16 -7.39 -1.64 -9.29
N LEU A 17 -7.54 -2.64 -8.44
CA LEU A 17 -8.49 -2.61 -7.33
C LEU A 17 -7.89 -1.92 -6.13
N ALA A 18 -8.67 -1.06 -5.48
CA ALA A 18 -8.26 -0.45 -4.23
C ALA A 18 -8.30 -1.49 -3.10
N ARG A 19 -7.15 -1.74 -2.51
CA ARG A 19 -6.98 -2.57 -1.32
C ARG A 19 -6.66 -1.67 -0.15
N GLY A 20 -6.99 -2.10 1.04
CA GLY A 20 -6.65 -1.30 2.21
C GLY A 20 -7.22 -1.84 3.49
N LYS A 21 -6.97 -1.10 4.55
CA LYS A 21 -7.53 -1.39 5.86
C LYS A 21 -7.70 -0.13 6.67
N TYR A 22 -8.50 -0.23 7.71
CA TYR A 22 -8.66 0.82 8.69
C TYR A 22 -7.64 0.66 9.82
N GLN A 23 -7.19 1.78 10.33
CA GLN A 23 -6.29 1.84 11.46
C GLN A 23 -6.71 3.01 12.35
N PRO A 24 -6.65 2.88 13.69
CA PRO A 24 -6.94 4.01 14.56
C PRO A 24 -6.03 5.19 14.26
N ALA A 25 -6.59 6.40 14.21
CA ALA A 25 -5.81 7.60 13.90
C ALA A 25 -4.67 7.84 14.91
N ALA A 26 -4.84 7.38 16.14
CA ALA A 26 -3.81 7.49 17.17
C ALA A 26 -2.49 6.79 16.78
N THR A 27 -2.53 5.84 15.84
CA THR A 27 -1.34 5.13 15.37
C THR A 27 -0.69 5.78 14.15
N ALA A 28 -1.24 6.90 13.66
CA ALA A 28 -0.74 7.59 12.47
C ALA A 28 0.72 8.05 12.60
N ALA A 29 1.15 8.36 13.82
CA ALA A 29 2.53 8.78 14.07
C ALA A 29 3.57 7.70 13.72
N HIS A 30 3.17 6.43 13.72
CA HIS A 30 4.04 5.32 13.32
C HIS A 30 4.30 5.29 11.83
N GLY A 31 3.37 5.81 11.01
CA GLY A 31 3.53 5.90 9.56
C GLY A 31 3.62 4.55 8.84
N GLU A 32 3.15 3.48 9.47
CA GLU A 32 3.28 2.12 8.95
C GLU A 32 2.01 1.32 9.14
N ALA A 33 1.74 0.43 8.18
CA ALA A 33 0.72 -0.60 8.29
C ALA A 33 1.17 -1.84 7.52
N ARG A 34 0.74 -3.01 7.98
CA ARG A 34 1.11 -4.28 7.33
C ARG A 34 -0.02 -4.78 6.46
N PHE A 35 0.35 -5.33 5.31
CA PHE A 35 -0.57 -5.91 4.33
C PHE A 35 -0.02 -7.23 3.85
N CYS A 36 -0.89 -8.21 3.62
CA CYS A 36 -0.46 -9.50 3.09
C CYS A 36 -0.12 -9.40 1.61
N MET A 37 1.02 -9.96 1.21
CA MET A 37 1.46 -9.98 -0.19
C MET A 37 0.55 -10.84 -1.08
N THR A 38 -0.31 -11.68 -0.51
CA THR A 38 -1.26 -12.51 -1.26
C THR A 38 -2.16 -11.69 -2.19
N ALA A 39 -2.38 -10.40 -1.89
CA ALA A 39 -3.17 -9.54 -2.76
C ALA A 39 -2.66 -9.52 -4.20
N TYR A 40 -1.36 -9.64 -4.40
CA TYR A 40 -0.75 -9.67 -5.74
C TYR A 40 -0.81 -11.04 -6.42
N GLY A 41 -1.26 -12.06 -5.72
CA GLY A 41 -1.49 -13.40 -6.28
C GLY A 41 -2.95 -13.72 -6.55
N LEU A 42 -3.87 -12.79 -6.32
CA LEU A 42 -5.28 -13.03 -6.52
C LEU A 42 -5.72 -12.74 -7.95
N THR A 43 -6.54 -13.66 -8.49
CA THR A 43 -7.26 -13.44 -9.74
C THR A 43 -8.55 -12.66 -9.51
N TYR A 44 -9.24 -12.29 -10.58
CA TYR A 44 -10.57 -11.68 -10.49
C TYR A 44 -11.59 -12.59 -9.80
N ASP A 45 -11.42 -13.91 -9.93
CA ASP A 45 -12.28 -14.91 -9.28
C ASP A 45 -11.88 -15.17 -7.83
N ARG A 46 -10.90 -14.41 -7.31
CA ARG A 46 -10.38 -14.53 -5.95
C ARG A 46 -9.62 -15.84 -5.68
N GLU A 47 -9.15 -16.50 -6.73
CA GLU A 47 -8.26 -17.64 -6.60
C GLU A 47 -6.83 -17.16 -6.40
N LEU A 48 -6.10 -17.86 -5.55
CA LEU A 48 -4.69 -17.55 -5.27
C LEU A 48 -3.79 -18.30 -6.26
N LEU A 49 -2.97 -17.55 -7.00
CA LEU A 49 -1.96 -18.11 -7.90
C LEU A 49 -0.59 -17.94 -7.26
N PRO A 50 0.08 -19.04 -6.87
CA PRO A 50 1.43 -18.96 -6.32
C PRO A 50 2.44 -18.74 -7.45
N VAL A 51 2.66 -17.47 -7.78
CA VAL A 51 3.62 -17.07 -8.81
C VAL A 51 5.04 -17.27 -8.28
N GLU A 52 5.94 -17.75 -9.12
CA GLU A 52 7.35 -17.91 -8.78
C GLU A 52 7.94 -16.56 -8.32
N GLY A 53 8.71 -16.60 -7.23
CA GLY A 53 9.29 -15.39 -6.64
C GLY A 53 8.36 -14.59 -5.74
N SER A 54 7.07 -14.96 -5.65
CA SER A 54 6.11 -14.25 -4.80
C SER A 54 6.25 -14.56 -3.31
N GLY A 55 6.92 -15.66 -2.96
CA GLY A 55 7.00 -16.14 -1.58
C GLY A 55 5.73 -16.78 -1.04
N LEU A 56 4.68 -16.91 -1.85
CA LEU A 56 3.39 -17.44 -1.39
C LEU A 56 3.45 -18.90 -0.98
N LEU A 57 4.38 -19.69 -1.54
CA LEU A 57 4.58 -21.09 -1.18
C LEU A 57 5.49 -21.28 0.04
N THR A 58 6.19 -20.23 0.48
CA THR A 58 7.12 -20.27 1.62
C THR A 58 6.59 -19.60 2.86
N GLY A 59 5.30 -19.31 2.89
CA GLY A 59 4.61 -18.55 3.91
C GLY A 59 3.80 -17.44 3.29
N LEU A 60 3.05 -16.72 4.09
CA LEU A 60 2.25 -15.59 3.63
C LEU A 60 2.95 -14.30 4.10
N PRO A 61 3.96 -13.81 3.36
CA PRO A 61 4.74 -12.67 3.81
C PRO A 61 3.91 -11.39 3.84
N ASP A 62 4.23 -10.53 4.80
CA ASP A 62 3.63 -9.21 4.89
C ASP A 62 4.49 -8.17 4.20
N MET A 63 3.82 -7.27 3.48
CA MET A 63 4.40 -6.02 3.02
C MET A 63 4.20 -4.96 4.10
N VAL A 64 5.06 -3.96 4.12
CA VAL A 64 4.88 -2.79 4.98
C VAL A 64 4.49 -1.59 4.12
N GLY A 65 3.33 -1.02 4.42
CA GLY A 65 2.89 0.23 3.80
C GLY A 65 3.35 1.41 4.63
N HIS A 66 4.10 2.32 4.02
CA HIS A 66 4.60 3.55 4.66
C HIS A 66 3.78 4.75 4.20
N PHE A 67 3.50 5.66 5.11
CA PHE A 67 2.83 6.91 4.81
C PHE A 67 3.26 8.00 5.78
N ASN A 68 3.12 9.25 5.38
CA ASN A 68 3.34 10.40 6.26
C ASN A 68 2.01 10.89 6.80
N ALA A 69 1.96 11.20 8.09
CA ALA A 69 0.76 11.75 8.70
C ALA A 69 0.29 13.05 8.01
N GLN A 70 1.22 13.82 7.47
CA GLN A 70 0.94 15.05 6.74
C GLN A 70 0.24 14.83 5.39
N ASP A 71 0.33 13.63 4.84
CA ASP A 71 -0.28 13.28 3.55
C ASP A 71 -1.69 12.74 3.70
N VAL A 72 -2.16 12.60 4.93
CA VAL A 72 -3.54 12.16 5.21
C VAL A 72 -4.51 13.24 4.76
N ARG A 73 -5.52 12.85 3.99
CA ARG A 73 -6.56 13.74 3.48
C ARG A 73 -7.94 13.30 3.99
N PRO A 74 -8.93 14.20 4.00
CA PRO A 74 -10.28 13.80 4.33
C PRO A 74 -10.76 12.68 3.41
N GLY A 75 -11.31 11.63 4.00
CA GLY A 75 -11.95 10.56 3.25
C GLY A 75 -13.43 10.86 3.00
N TRP A 76 -14.07 9.95 2.29
CA TRP A 76 -15.51 10.05 2.02
C TRP A 76 -16.39 9.56 3.18
N GLU A 77 -15.79 8.93 4.17
CA GLU A 77 -16.48 8.48 5.36
C GLU A 77 -16.29 9.49 6.50
N ALA A 78 -17.31 9.65 7.33
CA ALA A 78 -17.23 10.56 8.48
C ALA A 78 -16.06 10.19 9.41
N ASP A 79 -15.38 11.17 9.95
CA ASP A 79 -14.28 11.04 10.92
C ASP A 79 -13.13 10.14 10.41
N THR A 80 -13.00 10.00 9.10
CA THR A 80 -12.02 9.09 8.49
C THR A 80 -11.08 9.87 7.56
N GLY A 81 -9.78 9.76 7.82
CA GLY A 81 -8.75 10.21 6.91
C GLY A 81 -8.33 9.10 5.95
N VAL A 82 -7.82 9.47 4.79
CA VAL A 82 -7.30 8.53 3.78
C VAL A 82 -5.85 8.86 3.47
N ALA A 83 -5.03 7.82 3.39
CA ALA A 83 -3.66 7.94 2.89
C ALA A 83 -3.36 6.80 1.92
N ILE A 84 -2.62 7.11 0.85
CA ILE A 84 -2.09 6.10 -0.07
C ILE A 84 -0.73 5.69 0.47
N VAL A 85 -0.51 4.38 0.65
CA VAL A 85 0.72 3.87 1.22
C VAL A 85 1.73 3.49 0.14
N ASP A 86 3.01 3.65 0.46
CA ASP A 86 4.13 3.14 -0.32
C ASP A 86 4.52 1.77 0.22
N LEU A 87 4.41 0.74 -0.62
CA LEU A 87 4.63 -0.64 -0.20
C LEU A 87 6.09 -1.04 -0.31
N ARG A 88 6.59 -1.65 0.77
CA ARG A 88 7.93 -2.21 0.85
C ARG A 88 7.87 -3.65 1.35
N TYR A 89 8.80 -4.44 0.85
CA TYR A 89 9.04 -5.79 1.34
C TYR A 89 10.53 -5.97 1.54
N GLN A 90 10.94 -6.36 2.76
CA GLN A 90 12.36 -6.46 3.14
C GLN A 90 13.15 -5.19 2.79
N ASP A 91 12.57 -4.03 3.14
CA ASP A 91 13.13 -2.69 2.91
C ASP A 91 13.35 -2.30 1.44
N GLN A 92 12.78 -3.07 0.51
CA GLN A 92 12.81 -2.73 -0.92
C GLN A 92 11.40 -2.40 -1.41
N PRO A 93 11.25 -1.46 -2.36
CA PRO A 93 9.96 -1.21 -2.98
C PRO A 93 9.40 -2.52 -3.58
N VAL A 94 8.11 -2.75 -3.39
CA VAL A 94 7.42 -3.89 -4.00
C VAL A 94 7.39 -3.68 -5.51
N ALA A 95 8.12 -4.51 -6.26
CA ALA A 95 8.36 -4.28 -7.69
C ALA A 95 7.08 -4.30 -8.53
N VAL A 96 6.09 -5.10 -8.13
CA VAL A 96 4.83 -5.24 -8.86
C VAL A 96 3.80 -4.15 -8.52
N ASN A 97 4.12 -3.27 -7.58
CA ASN A 97 3.24 -2.16 -7.21
C ASN A 97 3.33 -1.04 -8.24
N GLY A 98 2.19 -0.68 -8.84
CA GLY A 98 2.13 0.35 -9.89
C GLY A 98 2.62 1.73 -9.44
N ARG A 99 2.36 2.11 -8.19
CA ARG A 99 2.84 3.38 -7.63
C ARG A 99 4.37 3.42 -7.59
N ASN A 100 5.02 2.31 -7.22
CA ASN A 100 6.48 2.22 -7.23
C ASN A 100 7.04 2.32 -8.65
N ALA A 101 6.35 1.73 -9.63
CA ALA A 101 6.73 1.86 -11.04
C ALA A 101 6.64 3.31 -11.52
N LEU A 102 5.56 4.02 -11.15
CA LEU A 102 5.41 5.43 -11.46
C LEU A 102 6.51 6.26 -10.81
N GLN A 103 6.85 6.01 -9.56
CA GLN A 103 7.92 6.74 -8.87
C GLN A 103 9.27 6.54 -9.56
N ARG A 104 9.57 5.33 -10.04
CA ARG A 104 10.79 5.07 -10.82
C ARG A 104 10.80 5.86 -12.11
N ALA A 105 9.68 5.89 -12.83
CA ALA A 105 9.57 6.67 -14.07
C ALA A 105 9.75 8.17 -13.81
N LEU A 106 9.11 8.71 -12.78
CA LEU A 106 9.26 10.12 -12.42
C LEU A 106 10.71 10.47 -12.05
N GLY A 107 11.38 9.57 -11.31
CA GLY A 107 12.80 9.72 -10.99
C GLY A 107 13.69 9.76 -12.24
N ALA A 108 13.43 8.87 -13.21
CA ALA A 108 14.17 8.85 -14.47
C ALA A 108 13.97 10.11 -15.28
N TYR A 109 12.76 10.67 -15.30
CA TYR A 109 12.49 11.95 -15.97
C TYR A 109 13.20 13.10 -15.26
N ALA A 110 13.19 13.13 -13.95
CA ALA A 110 13.88 14.18 -13.18
C ALA A 110 15.39 14.18 -13.45
N ASP A 111 16.01 13.00 -13.62
CA ASP A 111 17.45 12.85 -13.90
C ASP A 111 17.83 13.37 -15.28
N LYS A 112 16.87 13.52 -16.18
CA LYS A 112 17.11 14.05 -17.52
C LYS A 112 16.88 15.56 -17.65
N GLY A 113 16.51 16.19 -16.55
CA GLY A 113 16.21 17.62 -16.54
C GLY A 113 14.80 17.90 -17.02
#